data_cb3fd5da64cdb7f5dbae26dcfbbe7558
#
_entry.id   cb3fd5da64cdb7f5dbae26dcfbbe7558
#
_cell.length_a   1.000
_cell.length_b   1.000
_cell.length_c   1.000
_cell.angle_alpha   90.00
_cell.angle_beta   90.00
_cell.angle_gamma   90.00
#
_symmetry.space_group_name_H-M   'P 1'
#
loop_
_entity.id
_entity.type
_entity.pdbx_description
1 polymer ?
#
loop_
_entity_poly.entity_id
_entity_poly.type
_entity_poly.pdbx_seq_one_letter_code
_entity_poly.pdbx_strand_id
1 'polypeptide(L)'
;MENRYAFGIRLDPSIMVAEQGEDRELPYGILFAHGRRFNGYHVRFRDISRGGMRLVTPPNGEQYALESARQYDECYGLAFAQQLKNKDIPEGGSKAVVLIDVDSLSLSAKNFVMR
;
A
#
# COMPACT_ATOMS: atom_id res chain seq x y z
N MET A 1 -4.64 12.13 26.82
CA MET A 1 -4.40 12.48 25.43
C MET A 1 -4.01 11.25 24.63
N GLU A 2 -4.62 11.08 23.51
CA GLU A 2 -4.31 9.95 22.66
C GLU A 2 -3.02 10.14 21.89
N ASN A 3 -2.20 9.12 21.90
CA ASN A 3 -1.03 9.07 21.05
C ASN A 3 -1.42 8.55 19.69
N ARG A 4 -1.81 9.46 18.83
CA ARG A 4 -2.08 9.12 17.44
C ARG A 4 -0.77 9.14 16.68
N TYR A 5 -0.55 8.08 15.94
CA TYR A 5 0.67 7.92 15.18
C TYR A 5 0.33 7.48 13.77
N ALA A 6 0.62 8.33 12.84
CA ALA A 6 0.53 8.02 11.43
C ALA A 6 1.36 9.03 10.66
N PHE A 7 2.06 8.58 9.63
CA PHE A 7 2.76 9.48 8.73
C PHE A 7 2.75 8.91 7.32
N GLY A 8 2.92 9.81 6.35
CA GLY A 8 3.06 9.43 4.96
C GLY A 8 4.28 10.09 4.36
N ILE A 9 4.94 9.38 3.47
CA ILE A 9 6.09 9.92 2.74
C ILE A 9 5.95 9.61 1.26
N ARG A 10 6.53 10.47 0.44
CA ARG A 10 6.61 10.25 -0.99
C ARG A 10 7.95 9.62 -1.30
N LEU A 11 7.92 8.51 -2.01
CA LEU A 11 9.12 7.77 -2.37
C LEU A 11 9.56 8.14 -3.79
N ASP A 12 10.87 8.06 -4.04
CA ASP A 12 11.41 8.32 -5.37
C ASP A 12 11.13 7.12 -6.26
N PRO A 13 10.29 7.28 -7.30
CA PRO A 13 9.96 6.15 -8.17
C PRO A 13 11.16 5.52 -8.86
N SER A 14 12.17 6.32 -9.21
CA SER A 14 13.34 5.80 -9.92
C SER A 14 14.14 4.84 -9.05
N ILE A 15 14.25 5.11 -7.77
CA ILE A 15 14.94 4.23 -6.82
C ILE A 15 14.15 2.94 -6.62
N MET A 16 12.84 3.07 -6.43
CA MET A 16 11.98 1.90 -6.18
C MET A 16 11.97 0.94 -7.36
N VAL A 17 11.91 1.46 -8.58
CA VAL A 17 11.90 0.63 -9.79
C VAL A 17 13.28 0.02 -10.04
N ALA A 18 14.36 0.77 -9.78
CA ALA A 18 15.71 0.27 -9.95
C ALA A 18 15.99 -0.95 -9.07
N GLU A 19 15.47 -0.97 -7.86
CA GLU A 19 15.63 -2.11 -6.94
C GLU A 19 14.97 -3.38 -7.46
N GLN A 20 13.96 -3.25 -8.32
CA GLN A 20 13.29 -4.39 -8.92
C GLN A 20 14.07 -5.02 -10.08
N GLY A 21 15.13 -4.34 -10.54
CA GLY A 21 16.08 -4.89 -11.50
C GLY A 21 15.56 -5.14 -12.90
N GLU A 22 14.49 -4.48 -13.32
CA GLU A 22 13.86 -4.69 -14.61
C GLU A 22 13.48 -3.39 -15.30
N ASP A 23 13.23 -3.47 -16.61
CA ASP A 23 12.69 -2.36 -17.38
C ASP A 23 11.20 -2.20 -17.10
N ARG A 24 10.87 -1.71 -15.93
CA ARG A 24 9.49 -1.46 -15.55
C ARG A 24 9.13 -0.01 -15.83
N GLU A 25 7.86 0.21 -16.16
CA GLU A 25 7.37 1.56 -16.32
C GLU A 25 7.53 2.34 -15.02
N LEU A 26 8.03 3.57 -15.13
CA LEU A 26 8.26 4.41 -13.95
C LEU A 26 6.94 5.05 -13.51
N PRO A 27 6.51 4.84 -12.27
CA PRO A 27 5.31 5.51 -11.78
C PRO A 27 5.49 7.02 -11.69
N TYR A 28 4.40 7.75 -11.80
CA TYR A 28 4.35 9.18 -11.54
C TYR A 28 4.59 9.47 -10.06
N GLY A 29 4.00 8.68 -9.19
CA GLY A 29 4.16 8.88 -7.77
C GLY A 29 3.97 7.61 -6.96
N ILE A 30 4.72 7.50 -5.89
CA ILE A 30 4.62 6.42 -4.93
C ILE A 30 4.52 7.04 -3.55
N LEU A 31 3.48 6.68 -2.81
CA LEU A 31 3.28 7.13 -1.44
C LEU A 31 3.32 5.93 -0.51
N PHE A 32 3.97 6.08 0.63
CA PHE A 32 3.95 5.10 1.70
C PHE A 32 3.36 5.75 2.93
N ALA A 33 2.39 5.09 3.54
CA ALA A 33 1.76 5.56 4.77
C ALA A 33 1.94 4.49 5.84
N HIS A 34 2.26 4.93 7.04
CA HIS A 34 2.48 4.04 8.16
C HIS A 34 1.75 4.58 9.38
N GLY A 35 1.02 3.72 10.05
CA GLY A 35 0.38 4.03 11.30
C GLY A 35 0.60 2.89 12.29
N ARG A 36 0.00 3.00 13.47
CA ARG A 36 0.16 1.98 14.51
C ARG A 36 -0.28 0.60 14.08
N ARG A 37 -1.32 0.54 13.26
CA ARG A 37 -2.00 -0.71 12.95
C ARG A 37 -2.11 -0.95 11.47
N PHE A 38 -1.38 -0.18 10.68
CA PHE A 38 -1.44 -0.33 9.24
C PHE A 38 -0.17 0.14 8.55
N ASN A 39 0.08 -0.43 7.38
CA ASN A 39 1.06 0.04 6.41
C ASN A 39 0.37 0.11 5.06
N GLY A 40 0.55 1.19 4.34
CA GLY A 40 -0.09 1.37 3.05
C GLY A 40 0.88 1.86 1.98
N TYR A 41 0.70 1.36 0.78
CA TYR A 41 1.35 1.90 -0.42
C TYR A 41 0.28 2.38 -1.39
N HIS A 42 0.59 3.46 -2.09
CA HIS A 42 -0.23 3.96 -3.18
C HIS A 42 0.68 4.24 -4.36
N VAL A 43 0.38 3.64 -5.50
CA VAL A 43 1.16 3.81 -6.73
C VAL A 43 0.26 4.42 -7.79
N ARG A 44 0.74 5.49 -8.44
CA ARG A 44 0.03 6.19 -9.50
C ARG A 44 0.93 6.29 -10.71
N PHE A 45 0.39 6.01 -11.88
CA PHE A 45 1.16 6.11 -13.12
C PHE A 45 0.98 7.45 -13.86
N ARG A 46 0.00 8.24 -13.46
CA ARG A 46 -0.19 9.61 -13.94
C ARG A 46 -0.71 10.48 -12.81
N ASP A 47 -0.61 11.79 -12.99
CA ASP A 47 -1.18 12.75 -12.04
C ASP A 47 -2.68 12.53 -11.90
N ILE A 48 -3.40 12.52 -13.03
CA ILE A 48 -4.80 12.15 -13.05
C ILE A 48 -4.88 10.64 -13.26
N SER A 49 -5.38 9.92 -12.26
CA SER A 49 -5.40 8.48 -12.30
C SER A 49 -6.65 7.93 -11.62
N ARG A 50 -6.97 6.69 -11.99
CA ARG A 50 -8.11 5.99 -11.42
C ARG A 50 -7.72 4.56 -11.07
N GLY A 51 -8.28 4.08 -10.00
CA GLY A 51 -8.06 2.73 -9.50
C GLY A 51 -8.71 2.61 -8.13
N GLY A 52 -8.53 1.48 -7.50
CA GLY A 52 -9.15 1.18 -6.22
C GLY A 52 -8.16 1.05 -5.08
N MET A 53 -8.69 0.61 -3.96
CA MET A 53 -7.91 0.29 -2.77
C MET A 53 -8.17 -1.16 -2.39
N ARG A 54 -7.13 -1.85 -1.97
CA ARG A 54 -7.23 -3.20 -1.44
C ARG A 54 -6.81 -3.19 0.01
N LEU A 55 -7.67 -3.73 0.88
CA LEU A 55 -7.35 -3.92 2.29
C LEU A 55 -6.97 -5.38 2.50
N VAL A 56 -5.88 -5.60 3.20
CA VAL A 56 -5.38 -6.93 3.51
C VAL A 56 -5.27 -7.06 5.01
N THR A 57 -5.90 -8.08 5.58
CA THR A 57 -5.92 -8.32 7.01
C THR A 57 -5.29 -9.68 7.31
N PRO A 58 -3.95 -9.77 7.35
CA PRO A 58 -3.30 -11.05 7.63
C PRO A 58 -3.71 -11.58 9.00
N PRO A 59 -3.94 -12.89 9.15
CA PRO A 59 -4.49 -13.45 10.38
C PRO A 59 -3.54 -13.49 11.56
N ASN A 60 -2.24 -13.36 11.33
CA ASN A 60 -1.25 -13.41 12.40
C ASN A 60 0.02 -12.65 12.00
N GLY A 61 0.93 -12.49 12.94
CA GLY A 61 2.16 -11.74 12.72
C GLY A 61 3.08 -12.34 11.66
N GLU A 62 3.09 -13.65 11.53
CA GLU A 62 3.88 -14.34 10.53
C GLU A 62 3.37 -14.03 9.11
N GLN A 63 2.06 -14.13 8.92
CA GLN A 63 1.44 -13.77 7.64
C GLN A 63 1.57 -12.28 7.36
N TYR A 64 1.49 -11.44 8.40
CA TYR A 64 1.69 -10.00 8.25
C TYR A 64 3.09 -9.71 7.69
N ALA A 65 4.11 -10.38 8.24
CA ALA A 65 5.49 -10.19 7.77
C ALA A 65 5.66 -10.61 6.31
N LEU A 66 5.05 -11.74 5.92
CA LEU A 66 5.10 -12.20 4.53
C LEU A 66 4.41 -11.25 3.57
N GLU A 67 3.22 -10.78 3.92
CA GLU A 67 2.47 -9.83 3.09
C GLU A 67 3.19 -8.49 3.01
N SER A 68 3.79 -8.05 4.12
CA SER A 68 4.54 -6.79 4.16
C SER A 68 5.75 -6.82 3.21
N ALA A 69 6.43 -7.96 3.13
CA ALA A 69 7.59 -8.11 2.25
C ALA A 69 7.23 -8.02 0.77
N ARG A 70 5.98 -8.34 0.41
CA ARG A 70 5.50 -8.35 -0.99
C ARG A 70 4.60 -7.16 -1.31
N GLN A 71 4.30 -6.35 -0.33
CA GLN A 71 3.25 -5.33 -0.44
C GLN A 71 3.48 -4.34 -1.58
N TYR A 72 4.70 -3.84 -1.71
CA TYR A 72 4.99 -2.87 -2.77
C TYR A 72 4.86 -3.49 -4.16
N ASP A 73 5.43 -4.68 -4.36
CA ASP A 73 5.35 -5.36 -5.65
C ASP A 73 3.91 -5.65 -6.04
N GLU A 74 3.09 -6.05 -5.08
CA GLU A 74 1.67 -6.27 -5.30
C GLU A 74 0.97 -4.97 -5.70
N CYS A 75 1.24 -3.90 -4.98
CA CYS A 75 0.66 -2.59 -5.26
C CYS A 75 1.05 -2.09 -6.65
N TYR A 76 2.33 -2.20 -6.99
CA TYR A 76 2.82 -1.83 -8.32
C TYR A 76 2.12 -2.65 -9.40
N GLY A 77 2.06 -3.97 -9.23
CA GLY A 77 1.44 -4.86 -10.21
C GLY A 77 -0.03 -4.55 -10.43
N LEU A 78 -0.77 -4.27 -9.36
CA LEU A 78 -2.18 -3.93 -9.47
C LEU A 78 -2.40 -2.57 -10.13
N ALA A 79 -1.56 -1.59 -9.79
CA ALA A 79 -1.64 -0.26 -10.41
C ALA A 79 -1.28 -0.33 -11.89
N PHE A 80 -0.29 -1.13 -12.25
CA PHE A 80 0.10 -1.31 -13.63
C PHE A 80 -0.99 -2.02 -14.44
N ALA A 81 -1.63 -3.03 -13.86
CA ALA A 81 -2.77 -3.69 -14.51
C ALA A 81 -3.90 -2.68 -14.78
N GLN A 82 -4.16 -1.77 -13.83
CA GLN A 82 -5.14 -0.72 -14.03
C GLN A 82 -4.69 0.27 -15.10
N GLN A 83 -3.40 0.57 -15.16
CA GLN A 83 -2.82 1.42 -16.22
C GLN A 83 -3.12 0.84 -17.60
N LEU A 84 -2.95 -0.46 -17.76
CA LEU A 84 -3.24 -1.14 -19.03
C LEU A 84 -4.73 -1.09 -19.36
N LYS A 85 -5.60 -1.24 -18.37
CA LYS A 85 -7.05 -1.13 -18.57
C LYS A 85 -7.48 0.26 -19.00
N ASN A 86 -6.75 1.29 -18.56
CA ASN A 86 -7.10 2.68 -18.81
C ASN A 86 -6.47 3.22 -20.10
N LYS A 87 -5.91 2.36 -20.95
CA LYS A 87 -5.14 2.80 -22.13
C LYS A 87 -5.94 3.68 -23.10
N ASP A 88 -7.25 3.54 -23.13
CA ASP A 88 -8.13 4.27 -24.04
C ASP A 88 -8.73 5.54 -23.43
N ILE A 89 -8.34 5.90 -22.22
CA ILE A 89 -8.82 7.10 -21.54
C ILE A 89 -7.65 7.94 -21.06
N PRO A 90 -7.84 9.26 -20.84
CA PRO A 90 -6.73 10.15 -20.43
C PRO A 90 -6.44 10.07 -18.93
N GLU A 91 -6.57 8.92 -18.33
CA GLU A 91 -6.28 8.69 -16.92
C GLU A 91 -5.30 7.54 -16.77
N GLY A 92 -4.36 7.69 -15.84
CA GLY A 92 -3.44 6.62 -15.51
C GLY A 92 -4.04 5.62 -14.55
N GLY A 93 -3.36 4.49 -14.38
CA GLY A 93 -3.75 3.51 -13.38
C GLY A 93 -3.21 3.87 -12.01
N SER A 94 -3.97 3.54 -10.99
CA SER A 94 -3.53 3.68 -9.60
C SER A 94 -4.10 2.57 -8.76
N LYS A 95 -3.42 2.28 -7.65
CA LYS A 95 -3.89 1.31 -6.68
C LYS A 95 -3.29 1.66 -5.32
N ALA A 96 -4.08 1.44 -4.29
CA ALA A 96 -3.59 1.49 -2.92
C ALA A 96 -3.74 0.10 -2.31
N VAL A 97 -2.72 -0.35 -1.60
CA VAL A 97 -2.75 -1.62 -0.86
C VAL A 97 -2.41 -1.31 0.59
N VAL A 98 -3.32 -1.63 1.50
CA VAL A 98 -3.17 -1.34 2.91
C VAL A 98 -3.20 -2.63 3.70
N LEU A 99 -2.14 -2.87 4.46
CA LEU A 99 -2.03 -3.98 5.40
C LEU A 99 -2.48 -3.52 6.78
N ILE A 100 -3.40 -4.26 7.37
CA ILE A 100 -3.91 -3.97 8.70
C ILE A 100 -3.42 -5.04 9.67
N ASP A 101 -2.85 -4.60 10.79
CA ASP A 101 -2.39 -5.51 11.83
C ASP A 101 -3.57 -5.95 12.69
N VAL A 102 -4.14 -7.08 12.32
CA VAL A 102 -5.31 -7.64 12.99
C VAL A 102 -5.00 -8.06 14.42
N ASP A 103 -3.80 -8.59 14.65
CA ASP A 103 -3.39 -8.99 16.00
C ASP A 103 -3.38 -7.80 16.97
N SER A 104 -2.85 -6.67 16.50
CA SER A 104 -2.86 -5.45 17.30
C SER A 104 -4.29 -4.96 17.58
N LEU A 105 -5.16 -5.00 16.57
CA LEU A 105 -6.57 -4.64 16.74
C LEU A 105 -7.28 -5.58 17.70
N SER A 106 -7.04 -6.88 17.56
CA SER A 106 -7.64 -7.89 18.43
C SER A 106 -7.23 -7.71 19.88
N LEU A 107 -5.95 -7.44 20.11
CA LEU A 107 -5.45 -7.16 21.45
C LEU A 107 -6.10 -5.90 22.05
N SER A 108 -6.21 -4.85 21.26
CA SER A 108 -6.88 -3.62 21.68
C SER A 108 -8.34 -3.86 22.04
N ALA A 109 -9.05 -4.65 21.24
CA ALA A 109 -10.44 -4.98 21.50
C ALA A 109 -10.58 -5.81 22.76
N LYS A 110 -9.71 -6.78 23.00
CA LYS A 110 -9.69 -7.57 24.22
C LYS A 110 -9.47 -6.70 25.44
N ASN A 111 -8.50 -5.80 25.37
CA ASN A 111 -8.21 -4.89 26.46
C ASN A 111 -9.40 -3.99 26.77
N PHE A 112 -10.09 -3.52 25.74
CA PHE A 112 -11.29 -2.70 25.90
C PHE A 112 -12.40 -3.46 26.60
N VAL A 113 -12.65 -4.70 26.20
CA VAL A 113 -13.71 -5.51 26.77
C VAL A 113 -13.43 -5.88 28.22
N MET A 114 -12.18 -6.08 28.58
CA MET A 114 -11.78 -6.48 29.93
C MET A 114 -11.73 -5.31 30.92
N ARG A 115 -11.95 -4.11 30.47
CA ARG A 115 -12.07 -2.97 31.36
C ARG A 115 -13.49 -2.92 31.94
#